data_ae01519c129467e23aa4454c04d22e4e
#
_entry.id   ae01519c129467e23aa4454c04d22e4e
#
_cell.length_a   1.000
_cell.length_b   1.000
_cell.length_c   1.000
_cell.angle_alpha   90.00
_cell.angle_beta   90.00
_cell.angle_gamma   90.00
#
_symmetry.space_group_name_H-M   'P 1'
#
loop_
_entity.id
_entity.type
_entity.pdbx_description
1 polymer ?
#
loop_
_entity_poly.entity_id
_entity_poly.type
_entity_poly.pdbx_seq_one_letter_code
_entity_poly.pdbx_strand_id
1 'polypeptide(L)'
;MKKSIITWALLALTAGLVSAQENQSWKRLENNIMLGGGLFLESGSQSYGNNPGAVLRVSYGLDIRLNEKWSLMPGAGLRAQLGDIRHFGWVGGDPDGMAMADVFVVGRYHFESDGSRIILGLGPALSYMVLPDTYYIDADPSVPLNDKEKFNRFDVGLQPSVMFLHGKHFQWGFEGSIGLLNAMKQYPEYNRQGSIHLHYLAVTCGWHF
;
A
#
# COMPACT_ATOMS: atom_id res chain seq x y z
N MET A 1 -0.99 -18.59 -23.54
CA MET A 1 0.36 -18.02 -23.33
C MET A 1 0.54 -17.21 -22.04
N LYS A 2 -0.48 -16.49 -21.49
CA LYS A 2 -0.30 -15.65 -20.26
C LYS A 2 -0.06 -16.44 -18.96
N LYS A 3 -0.59 -17.65 -18.82
CA LYS A 3 -0.40 -18.48 -17.61
C LYS A 3 1.03 -19.03 -17.44
N SER A 4 1.75 -19.21 -18.54
CA SER A 4 3.12 -19.73 -18.54
C SER A 4 4.15 -18.75 -17.96
N ILE A 5 4.00 -17.45 -18.18
CA ILE A 5 4.96 -16.43 -17.74
C ILE A 5 4.97 -16.30 -16.21
N ILE A 6 3.79 -16.35 -15.58
CA ILE A 6 3.65 -16.25 -14.12
C ILE A 6 4.27 -17.48 -13.45
N THR A 7 4.07 -18.67 -14.03
CA THR A 7 4.65 -19.92 -13.52
C THR A 7 6.18 -19.91 -13.62
N TRP A 8 6.74 -19.40 -14.70
CA TRP A 8 8.19 -19.28 -14.86
C TRP A 8 8.81 -18.24 -13.97
N ALA A 9 8.13 -17.10 -13.73
CA ALA A 9 8.57 -16.10 -12.78
C ALA A 9 8.57 -16.61 -11.33
N LEU A 10 7.56 -17.37 -10.94
CA LEU A 10 7.49 -18.04 -9.63
C LEU A 10 8.57 -19.13 -9.49
N LEU A 11 8.82 -19.93 -10.52
CA LEU A 11 9.87 -20.94 -10.54
C LEU A 11 11.28 -20.31 -10.50
N ALA A 12 11.51 -19.21 -11.21
CA ALA A 12 12.78 -18.49 -11.16
C ALA A 12 13.03 -17.86 -9.77
N LEU A 13 11.99 -17.33 -9.13
CA LEU A 13 12.05 -16.83 -7.74
C LEU A 13 12.38 -17.96 -6.75
N THR A 14 11.73 -19.12 -6.88
CA THR A 14 11.99 -20.26 -5.98
C THR A 14 13.37 -20.90 -6.23
N ALA A 15 13.82 -21.02 -7.47
CA ALA A 15 15.14 -21.52 -7.80
C ALA A 15 16.27 -20.59 -7.31
N GLY A 16 16.06 -19.26 -7.40
CA GLY A 16 16.99 -18.28 -6.82
C GLY A 16 17.08 -18.36 -5.30
N LEU A 17 16.01 -18.73 -4.62
CA LEU A 17 15.95 -18.87 -3.16
C LEU A 17 16.70 -20.14 -2.67
N VAL A 18 16.63 -21.23 -3.44
CA VAL A 18 17.26 -22.52 -3.06
C VAL A 18 18.78 -22.50 -3.24
N SER A 19 19.31 -21.86 -4.29
CA SER A 19 20.76 -21.81 -4.54
C SER A 19 21.51 -20.82 -3.62
N ALA A 20 20.80 -19.99 -2.89
CA ALA A 20 21.37 -19.00 -1.99
C ALA A 20 21.64 -19.54 -0.57
N GLN A 21 21.39 -20.81 -0.27
CA GLN A 21 21.29 -21.32 1.10
C GLN A 21 22.62 -21.81 1.73
N GLU A 22 23.73 -21.79 1.00
CA GLU A 22 24.85 -22.66 1.41
C GLU A 22 25.98 -22.06 2.23
N ASN A 23 26.13 -20.78 2.54
CA ASN A 23 27.29 -20.33 3.35
C ASN A 23 27.22 -18.93 3.97
N GLN A 24 26.18 -18.54 4.71
CA GLN A 24 26.28 -17.26 5.43
C GLN A 24 25.60 -17.27 6.81
N SER A 25 26.26 -16.65 7.78
CA SER A 25 25.91 -16.62 9.21
C SER A 25 24.72 -15.68 9.55
N TRP A 26 24.09 -15.03 8.60
CA TRP A 26 22.96 -14.14 8.79
C TRP A 26 21.65 -14.79 8.35
N LYS A 27 20.58 -14.52 9.08
CA LYS A 27 19.23 -14.99 8.70
C LYS A 27 18.86 -14.39 7.35
N ARG A 28 18.56 -15.24 6.37
CA ARG A 28 18.20 -14.84 5.02
C ARG A 28 16.72 -14.50 4.86
N LEU A 29 15.89 -15.02 5.75
CA LEU A 29 14.42 -14.83 5.70
C LEU A 29 13.95 -14.33 7.05
N GLU A 30 13.25 -13.22 7.05
CA GLU A 30 12.70 -12.60 8.25
C GLU A 30 11.25 -12.18 7.97
N ASN A 31 10.36 -12.52 8.90
CA ASN A 31 8.95 -12.15 8.78
C ASN A 31 8.74 -10.76 9.38
N ASN A 32 7.89 -9.99 8.72
CA ASN A 32 7.50 -8.66 9.18
C ASN A 32 5.99 -8.56 9.25
N ILE A 33 5.47 -8.25 10.44
CA ILE A 33 4.07 -7.86 10.62
C ILE A 33 4.08 -6.38 10.99
N MET A 34 3.31 -5.59 10.26
CA MET A 34 3.27 -4.14 10.45
C MET A 34 1.85 -3.65 10.59
N LEU A 35 1.65 -2.71 11.52
CA LEU A 35 0.42 -1.97 11.74
C LEU A 35 0.73 -0.47 11.56
N GLY A 36 -0.06 0.22 10.76
CA GLY A 36 0.12 1.64 10.48
C GLY A 36 -1.17 2.44 10.59
N GLY A 37 -1.01 3.70 10.92
CA GLY A 37 -2.09 4.68 10.90
C GLY A 37 -1.58 6.03 10.44
N GLY A 38 -2.42 6.78 9.72
CA GLY A 38 -1.96 8.04 9.15
C GLY A 38 -3.01 8.77 8.33
N LEU A 39 -2.52 9.50 7.34
CA LEU A 39 -3.32 10.36 6.48
C LEU A 39 -3.56 9.69 5.13
N PHE A 40 -4.79 9.76 4.68
CA PHE A 40 -5.20 9.48 3.33
C PHE A 40 -5.33 10.79 2.55
N LEU A 41 -4.85 10.83 1.33
CA LEU A 41 -4.81 12.01 0.46
C LEU A 41 -5.30 11.64 -0.93
N GLU A 42 -5.99 12.57 -1.55
CA GLU A 42 -6.39 12.50 -2.94
C GLU A 42 -5.73 13.60 -3.76
N SER A 43 -5.41 13.29 -5.00
CA SER A 43 -4.98 14.30 -5.98
C SER A 43 -5.68 14.08 -7.31
N GLY A 44 -5.75 15.14 -8.11
CA GLY A 44 -6.35 15.08 -9.45
C GLY A 44 -7.36 16.21 -9.67
N SER A 45 -7.92 16.27 -10.86
CA SER A 45 -8.83 17.37 -11.28
C SER A 45 -10.21 17.30 -10.64
N GLN A 46 -10.58 16.15 -10.09
CA GLN A 46 -11.86 15.90 -9.41
C GLN A 46 -11.68 15.55 -7.92
N SER A 47 -10.48 15.78 -7.37
CA SER A 47 -10.32 15.66 -5.94
C SER A 47 -11.11 16.75 -5.23
N TYR A 48 -11.94 16.38 -4.27
CA TYR A 48 -12.76 17.30 -3.47
C TYR A 48 -11.89 18.04 -2.43
N GLY A 49 -10.98 18.86 -2.92
CA GLY A 49 -10.16 19.69 -2.08
C GLY A 49 -9.09 18.92 -1.29
N ASN A 50 -8.23 19.66 -0.60
CA ASN A 50 -7.13 19.12 0.22
C ASN A 50 -7.63 18.61 1.59
N ASN A 51 -8.67 17.79 1.61
CA ASN A 51 -9.19 17.23 2.85
C ASN A 51 -8.53 15.87 3.09
N PRO A 52 -7.56 15.78 4.01
CA PRO A 52 -6.97 14.50 4.34
C PRO A 52 -7.98 13.65 5.11
N GLY A 53 -8.15 12.42 4.67
CA GLY A 53 -8.83 11.37 5.42
C GLY A 53 -7.85 10.65 6.36
N ALA A 54 -8.34 9.65 7.08
CA ALA A 54 -7.53 8.76 7.88
C ALA A 54 -7.27 7.45 7.13
N VAL A 55 -6.11 6.83 7.38
CA VAL A 55 -5.79 5.48 6.92
C VAL A 55 -5.39 4.61 8.09
N LEU A 56 -5.90 3.38 8.08
CA LEU A 56 -5.42 2.28 8.94
C LEU A 56 -4.94 1.15 8.03
N ARG A 57 -3.80 0.57 8.36
CA ARG A 57 -3.20 -0.50 7.56
C ARG A 57 -2.63 -1.60 8.43
N VAL A 58 -2.83 -2.84 8.00
CA VAL A 58 -2.11 -4.01 8.49
C VAL A 58 -1.44 -4.69 7.31
N SER A 59 -0.19 -5.10 7.46
CA SER A 59 0.53 -5.80 6.41
C SER A 59 1.49 -6.84 6.94
N TYR A 60 1.74 -7.82 6.09
CA TYR A 60 2.75 -8.85 6.27
C TYR A 60 3.71 -8.82 5.09
N GLY A 61 5.01 -8.93 5.38
CA GLY A 61 6.04 -9.03 4.38
C GLY A 61 7.12 -10.04 4.77
N LEU A 62 7.69 -10.71 3.79
CA LEU A 62 8.81 -11.62 3.94
C LEU A 62 10.08 -10.90 3.48
N ASP A 63 10.94 -10.53 4.41
CA ASP A 63 12.22 -9.87 4.10
C ASP A 63 13.25 -10.92 3.68
N ILE A 64 13.64 -10.90 2.43
CA ILE A 64 14.60 -11.82 1.80
C ILE A 64 15.92 -11.08 1.65
N ARG A 65 16.90 -11.38 2.49
CA ARG A 65 18.23 -10.79 2.41
C ARG A 65 18.96 -11.25 1.17
N LEU A 66 19.36 -10.33 0.33
CA LEU A 66 20.19 -10.57 -0.86
C LEU A 66 21.68 -10.46 -0.51
N ASN A 67 22.01 -9.52 0.36
CA ASN A 67 23.36 -9.32 0.94
C ASN A 67 23.25 -8.51 2.24
N GLU A 68 24.36 -8.07 2.80
CA GLU A 68 24.41 -7.31 4.06
C GLU A 68 23.60 -6.01 4.02
N LYS A 69 23.53 -5.37 2.84
CA LYS A 69 22.89 -4.05 2.68
C LYS A 69 21.54 -4.09 1.98
N TRP A 70 21.27 -5.12 1.20
CA TRP A 70 20.06 -5.17 0.37
C TRP A 70 19.16 -6.35 0.71
N SER A 71 17.89 -6.11 0.74
CA SER A 71 16.85 -7.15 0.77
C SER A 71 15.69 -6.82 -0.16
N LEU A 72 14.90 -7.84 -0.43
CA LEU A 72 13.65 -7.75 -1.16
C LEU A 72 12.53 -8.21 -0.24
N MET A 73 11.47 -7.41 -0.13
CA MET A 73 10.32 -7.73 0.72
C MET A 73 9.04 -7.83 -0.11
N PRO A 74 8.70 -9.02 -0.66
CA PRO A 74 7.34 -9.28 -1.10
C PRO A 74 6.41 -9.31 0.09
N GLY A 75 5.17 -8.82 -0.12
CA GLY A 75 4.20 -8.78 0.95
C GLY A 75 2.78 -8.51 0.48
N ALA A 76 1.87 -8.58 1.43
CA ALA A 76 0.46 -8.25 1.23
C ALA A 76 -0.08 -7.47 2.44
N GLY A 77 -1.14 -6.72 2.23
CA GLY A 77 -1.75 -5.94 3.29
C GLY A 77 -3.21 -5.63 3.02
N LEU A 78 -3.86 -5.17 4.06
CA LEU A 78 -5.19 -4.59 4.01
C LEU A 78 -5.10 -3.17 4.56
N ARG A 79 -5.80 -2.26 3.93
CA ARG A 79 -5.95 -0.89 4.43
C ARG A 79 -7.40 -0.45 4.36
N ALA A 80 -7.82 0.25 5.39
CA ALA A 80 -9.07 0.99 5.44
C ALA A 80 -8.75 2.47 5.32
N GLN A 81 -9.45 3.16 4.44
CA GLN A 81 -9.38 4.61 4.26
C GLN A 81 -10.72 5.17 4.70
N LEU A 82 -10.68 6.06 5.66
CA LEU A 82 -11.83 6.70 6.26
C LEU A 82 -11.83 8.16 5.79
N GLY A 83 -12.99 8.67 5.40
CA GLY A 83 -13.16 9.99 4.80
C GLY A 83 -12.61 11.19 5.59
N ASP A 84 -13.09 12.36 5.35
CA ASP A 84 -12.59 13.64 5.92
C ASP A 84 -12.45 13.59 7.46
N ILE A 85 -11.24 13.79 7.97
CA ILE A 85 -10.94 13.85 9.41
C ILE A 85 -11.82 14.89 10.14
N ARG A 86 -12.28 15.93 9.46
CA ARG A 86 -13.14 16.97 10.04
C ARG A 86 -14.55 16.48 10.39
N HIS A 87 -14.99 15.35 9.83
CA HIS A 87 -16.26 14.70 10.14
C HIS A 87 -16.13 13.55 11.15
N PHE A 88 -14.99 13.40 11.80
CA PHE A 88 -14.79 12.44 12.91
C PHE A 88 -15.59 12.81 14.17
N GLY A 89 -16.45 13.82 14.09
CA GLY A 89 -17.47 14.08 15.10
C GLY A 89 -18.68 13.19 14.83
N TRP A 90 -19.04 12.38 15.79
CA TRP A 90 -20.23 11.51 15.87
C TRP A 90 -21.54 12.28 15.60
N VAL A 91 -21.79 12.67 14.40
CA VAL A 91 -23.06 13.28 13.99
C VAL A 91 -23.57 12.51 12.78
N GLY A 92 -24.28 11.42 13.08
CA GLY A 92 -25.40 10.92 12.29
C GLY A 92 -25.19 10.63 10.79
N GLY A 93 -24.00 10.26 10.33
CA GLY A 93 -23.74 9.81 8.97
C GLY A 93 -23.06 8.44 8.99
N ASP A 94 -23.38 7.61 8.01
CA ASP A 94 -22.67 6.36 7.78
C ASP A 94 -21.17 6.66 7.62
N PRO A 95 -20.26 5.84 8.21
CA PRO A 95 -18.83 6.04 8.05
C PRO A 95 -18.44 5.77 6.59
N ASP A 96 -18.25 6.83 5.85
CA ASP A 96 -17.77 6.74 4.49
C ASP A 96 -16.33 6.25 4.51
N GLY A 97 -16.07 5.15 3.86
CA GLY A 97 -14.76 4.56 3.84
C GLY A 97 -14.58 3.53 2.74
N MET A 98 -13.36 3.42 2.26
CA MET A 98 -12.98 2.37 1.32
C MET A 98 -12.01 1.39 1.98
N ALA A 99 -12.09 0.13 1.56
CA ALA A 99 -11.12 -0.89 1.93
C ALA A 99 -10.38 -1.39 0.70
N MET A 100 -9.07 -1.52 0.83
CA MET A 100 -8.19 -1.99 -0.23
C MET A 100 -7.34 -3.17 0.24
N ALA A 101 -7.12 -4.10 -0.66
CA ALA A 101 -6.12 -5.16 -0.50
C ALA A 101 -4.92 -4.82 -1.37
N ASP A 102 -3.73 -4.87 -0.79
CA ASP A 102 -2.48 -4.52 -1.43
C ASP A 102 -1.59 -5.77 -1.56
N VAL A 103 -0.90 -5.91 -2.69
CA VAL A 103 0.28 -6.77 -2.82
C VAL A 103 1.45 -5.92 -3.29
N PHE A 104 2.62 -6.13 -2.72
CA PHE A 104 3.77 -5.28 -2.98
C PHE A 104 5.07 -6.07 -3.02
N VAL A 105 6.08 -5.48 -3.65
CA VAL A 105 7.45 -5.95 -3.61
C VAL A 105 8.35 -4.75 -3.39
N VAL A 106 8.93 -4.64 -2.20
CA VAL A 106 9.76 -3.49 -1.81
C VAL A 106 11.22 -3.90 -1.77
N GLY A 107 12.06 -3.21 -2.56
CA GLY A 107 13.51 -3.26 -2.40
C GLY A 107 13.89 -2.44 -1.17
N ARG A 108 14.69 -3.02 -0.28
CA ARG A 108 15.08 -2.39 0.99
C ARG A 108 16.59 -2.25 1.07
N TYR A 109 17.05 -1.08 1.49
CA TYR A 109 18.45 -0.81 1.77
C TYR A 109 18.65 -0.60 3.27
N HIS A 110 19.60 -1.33 3.85
CA HIS A 110 19.86 -1.34 5.29
C HIS A 110 21.11 -0.54 5.61
N PHE A 111 20.94 0.49 6.43
CA PHE A 111 22.02 1.23 7.05
C PHE A 111 22.19 0.71 8.47
N GLU A 112 23.36 0.23 8.80
CA GLU A 112 23.72 -0.20 10.16
C GLU A 112 24.80 0.74 10.70
N SER A 113 24.57 1.30 11.88
CA SER A 113 25.53 2.12 12.61
C SER A 113 25.29 1.96 14.11
N ASP A 114 26.32 1.56 14.84
CA ASP A 114 26.39 1.53 16.32
C ASP A 114 25.13 0.96 17.02
N GLY A 115 24.63 -0.18 16.52
CA GLY A 115 23.50 -0.90 17.12
C GLY A 115 22.12 -0.39 16.68
N SER A 116 22.06 0.62 15.81
CA SER A 116 20.82 1.09 15.17
C SER A 116 20.80 0.68 13.72
N ARG A 117 19.63 0.28 13.23
CA ARG A 117 19.41 -0.03 11.82
C ARG A 117 18.31 0.85 11.26
N ILE A 118 18.65 1.57 10.18
CA ILE A 118 17.70 2.32 9.38
C ILE A 118 17.48 1.56 8.07
N ILE A 119 16.24 1.37 7.67
CA ILE A 119 15.87 0.62 6.47
C ILE A 119 15.10 1.57 5.56
N LEU A 120 15.65 1.84 4.38
CA LEU A 120 14.95 2.59 3.33
C LEU A 120 14.32 1.60 2.36
N GLY A 121 13.06 1.76 2.08
CA GLY A 121 12.30 0.91 1.18
C GLY A 121 11.67 1.69 0.03
N LEU A 122 11.66 1.08 -1.16
CA LEU A 122 10.93 1.57 -2.31
C LEU A 122 10.55 0.39 -3.21
N GLY A 123 9.32 0.35 -3.67
CA GLY A 123 8.89 -0.69 -4.59
C GLY A 123 7.50 -0.48 -5.17
N PRO A 124 7.12 -1.27 -6.17
CA PRO A 124 5.78 -1.26 -6.73
C PRO A 124 4.78 -1.92 -5.77
N ALA A 125 3.55 -1.40 -5.80
CA ALA A 125 2.39 -2.00 -5.16
C ALA A 125 1.24 -2.09 -6.16
N LEU A 126 0.48 -3.17 -6.08
CA LEU A 126 -0.78 -3.35 -6.77
C LEU A 126 -1.87 -3.40 -5.72
N SER A 127 -2.84 -2.51 -5.83
CA SER A 127 -3.95 -2.38 -4.91
C SER A 127 -5.26 -2.77 -5.60
N TYR A 128 -6.12 -3.47 -4.86
CA TYR A 128 -7.47 -3.79 -5.30
C TYR A 128 -8.49 -3.23 -4.29
N MET A 129 -9.41 -2.42 -4.76
CA MET A 129 -10.48 -1.85 -3.97
C MET A 129 -11.56 -2.91 -3.71
N VAL A 130 -11.59 -3.40 -2.48
CA VAL A 130 -12.56 -4.42 -2.03
C VAL A 130 -13.92 -3.77 -1.76
N LEU A 131 -13.91 -2.68 -1.01
CA LEU A 131 -15.08 -1.85 -0.74
C LEU A 131 -14.82 -0.45 -1.31
N PRO A 132 -15.58 -0.03 -2.34
CA PRO A 132 -15.50 1.33 -2.85
C PRO A 132 -16.14 2.31 -1.89
N ASP A 133 -15.61 3.51 -1.86
CA ASP A 133 -16.26 4.62 -1.17
C ASP A 133 -17.49 5.08 -1.95
N THR A 134 -18.59 5.28 -1.24
CA THR A 134 -19.85 5.75 -1.84
C THR A 134 -19.97 7.28 -1.83
N TYR A 135 -19.33 7.94 -0.87
CA TYR A 135 -19.53 9.37 -0.59
C TYR A 135 -18.89 10.28 -1.64
N TYR A 136 -17.68 10.00 -2.08
CA TYR A 136 -16.90 10.93 -2.91
C TYR A 136 -17.40 11.08 -4.36
N ILE A 137 -18.38 10.29 -4.78
CA ILE A 137 -18.74 10.25 -6.19
C ILE A 137 -20.23 10.51 -6.41
N ASP A 138 -20.99 10.70 -5.37
CA ASP A 138 -22.44 10.83 -5.48
C ASP A 138 -22.93 12.28 -5.49
N ALA A 139 -22.11 13.20 -5.98
CA ALA A 139 -22.51 14.58 -6.11
C ALA A 139 -23.60 14.79 -7.17
N ASP A 140 -23.87 13.79 -8.03
CA ASP A 140 -24.91 13.86 -9.05
C ASP A 140 -25.85 12.66 -8.98
N PRO A 141 -27.02 12.80 -8.28
CA PRO A 141 -28.03 11.76 -8.21
C PRO A 141 -28.69 11.45 -9.58
N SER A 142 -28.41 12.24 -10.59
CA SER A 142 -28.93 12.02 -11.95
C SER A 142 -28.13 10.93 -12.70
N VAL A 143 -26.97 10.55 -12.22
CA VAL A 143 -26.14 9.52 -12.85
C VAL A 143 -26.60 8.13 -12.38
N PRO A 144 -27.22 7.30 -13.22
CA PRO A 144 -27.80 6.01 -12.83
C PRO A 144 -26.76 4.89 -12.71
N LEU A 145 -25.54 5.21 -12.25
CA LEU A 145 -24.45 4.27 -12.07
C LEU A 145 -24.39 3.84 -10.61
N ASN A 146 -24.24 2.53 -10.38
CA ASN A 146 -23.96 2.04 -9.04
C ASN A 146 -22.48 2.27 -8.68
N ASP A 147 -22.13 2.20 -7.38
CA ASP A 147 -20.78 2.50 -6.89
C ASP A 147 -19.70 1.61 -7.53
N LYS A 148 -20.03 0.36 -7.86
CA LYS A 148 -19.10 -0.55 -8.54
C LYS A 148 -18.73 -0.10 -9.95
N GLU A 149 -19.64 0.65 -10.58
CA GLU A 149 -19.43 1.17 -11.93
C GLU A 149 -18.70 2.50 -11.92
N LYS A 150 -18.73 3.24 -10.81
CA LYS A 150 -18.11 4.55 -10.68
C LYS A 150 -16.58 4.48 -10.50
N PHE A 151 -16.02 3.36 -10.02
CA PHE A 151 -14.61 3.22 -9.68
C PHE A 151 -13.83 2.23 -10.54
N ASN A 152 -12.58 2.57 -10.80
CA ASN A 152 -11.56 1.62 -11.19
C ASN A 152 -11.03 0.94 -9.93
N ARG A 153 -11.23 -0.37 -9.82
CA ARG A 153 -10.88 -1.10 -8.60
C ARG A 153 -9.39 -1.42 -8.45
N PHE A 154 -8.63 -1.31 -9.54
CA PHE A 154 -7.20 -1.56 -9.53
C PHE A 154 -6.43 -0.25 -9.52
N ASP A 155 -5.43 -0.18 -8.67
CA ASP A 155 -4.42 0.86 -8.68
C ASP A 155 -3.02 0.22 -8.70
N VAL A 156 -2.11 0.87 -9.38
CA VAL A 156 -0.67 0.58 -9.35
C VAL A 156 0.00 1.78 -8.72
N GLY A 157 0.85 1.55 -7.75
CA GLY A 157 1.51 2.63 -7.05
C GLY A 157 2.97 2.33 -6.71
N LEU A 158 3.62 3.33 -6.15
CA LEU A 158 4.93 3.22 -5.52
C LEU A 158 4.76 3.28 -4.00
N GLN A 159 5.48 2.42 -3.29
CA GLN A 159 5.45 2.34 -1.84
C GLN A 159 6.83 2.70 -1.26
N PRO A 160 7.08 3.98 -0.93
CA PRO A 160 8.25 4.41 -0.19
C PRO A 160 8.09 4.09 1.29
N SER A 161 9.22 3.79 1.98
CA SER A 161 9.25 3.61 3.43
C SER A 161 10.60 3.96 4.04
N VAL A 162 10.56 4.41 5.28
CA VAL A 162 11.74 4.61 6.14
C VAL A 162 11.43 3.98 7.48
N MET A 163 12.15 2.93 7.83
CA MET A 163 11.92 2.16 9.06
C MET A 163 13.15 2.20 9.94
N PHE A 164 12.93 2.26 11.24
CA PHE A 164 13.95 2.23 12.28
C PHE A 164 13.77 0.92 13.05
N LEU A 165 14.77 0.05 13.01
CA LEU A 165 14.78 -1.18 13.78
C LEU A 165 15.41 -0.91 15.14
N HIS A 166 14.64 -1.15 16.21
CA HIS A 166 15.10 -1.03 17.59
C HIS A 166 15.23 -2.42 18.22
N GLY A 167 16.44 -2.72 18.66
CA GLY A 167 16.78 -4.06 19.14
C GLY A 167 16.71 -5.10 18.00
N LYS A 168 16.20 -6.30 18.33
CA LYS A 168 16.18 -7.42 17.37
C LYS A 168 14.88 -7.57 16.61
N HIS A 169 13.79 -7.02 17.14
CA HIS A 169 12.44 -7.37 16.69
C HIS A 169 11.52 -6.19 16.42
N PHE A 170 11.62 -5.13 17.21
CA PHE A 170 10.70 -4.01 17.07
C PHE A 170 11.19 -3.03 16.00
N GLN A 171 10.29 -2.69 15.08
CA GLN A 171 10.53 -1.65 14.09
C GLN A 171 9.40 -0.62 14.09
N TRP A 172 9.74 0.62 13.78
CA TRP A 172 8.79 1.69 13.59
C TRP A 172 9.28 2.63 12.50
N GLY A 173 8.40 3.43 11.93
CA GLY A 173 8.82 4.37 10.90
C GLY A 173 7.65 4.94 10.11
N PHE A 174 7.95 5.31 8.89
CA PHE A 174 7.00 5.92 7.98
C PHE A 174 6.90 5.06 6.71
N GLU A 175 5.68 4.89 6.25
CA GLU A 175 5.37 4.21 5.00
C GLU A 175 4.32 5.02 4.25
N GLY A 176 4.43 5.05 2.94
CA GLY A 176 3.45 5.72 2.09
C GLY A 176 3.09 4.91 0.86
N SER A 177 2.09 5.37 0.13
CA SER A 177 1.77 4.91 -1.21
C SER A 177 1.43 6.10 -2.10
N ILE A 178 1.96 6.07 -3.30
CA ILE A 178 1.67 7.04 -4.36
C ILE A 178 0.95 6.27 -5.45
N GLY A 179 -0.39 6.38 -5.51
CA GLY A 179 -1.20 5.77 -6.55
C GLY A 179 -0.99 6.47 -7.89
N LEU A 180 -0.85 5.69 -8.95
CA LEU A 180 -0.54 6.19 -10.29
C LEU A 180 -1.71 6.08 -11.25
N LEU A 181 -2.67 5.19 -10.98
CA LEU A 181 -3.82 5.03 -11.85
C LEU A 181 -4.97 5.95 -11.42
N ASN A 182 -5.80 6.30 -12.39
CA ASN A 182 -7.02 7.04 -12.10
C ASN A 182 -8.06 6.12 -11.46
N ALA A 183 -8.42 6.39 -10.21
CA ALA A 183 -9.43 5.63 -9.49
C ALA A 183 -10.85 5.90 -10.03
N MET A 184 -11.09 7.03 -10.71
CA MET A 184 -12.38 7.36 -11.28
C MET A 184 -12.56 6.80 -12.69
N LYS A 185 -13.68 6.11 -12.95
CA LYS A 185 -14.08 5.75 -14.30
C LYS A 185 -14.64 6.97 -15.02
N GLN A 186 -14.33 7.07 -16.32
CA GLN A 186 -14.78 8.16 -17.18
C GLN A 186 -16.14 7.82 -17.82
N TYR A 187 -17.08 8.73 -17.71
CA TYR A 187 -18.40 8.65 -18.35
C TYR A 187 -18.73 10.02 -18.94
N PRO A 188 -18.22 10.35 -20.15
CA PRO A 188 -18.43 11.65 -20.78
C PRO A 188 -19.90 12.01 -20.97
N GLU A 189 -20.75 11.02 -21.23
CA GLU A 189 -22.20 11.17 -21.39
C GLU A 189 -22.91 11.71 -20.14
N TYR A 190 -22.31 11.52 -18.97
CA TYR A 190 -22.81 12.07 -17.69
C TYR A 190 -21.93 13.21 -17.17
N ASN A 191 -21.15 13.86 -18.05
CA ASN A 191 -20.20 14.92 -17.71
C ASN A 191 -19.18 14.50 -16.62
N ARG A 192 -18.92 13.19 -16.51
CA ARG A 192 -17.98 12.63 -15.54
C ARG A 192 -16.62 12.42 -16.19
N GLN A 193 -15.80 13.45 -16.12
CA GLN A 193 -14.45 13.47 -16.68
C GLN A 193 -13.48 14.00 -15.63
N GLY A 194 -12.23 13.51 -15.65
CA GLY A 194 -11.19 13.96 -14.75
C GLY A 194 -10.42 12.81 -14.11
N SER A 195 -9.65 13.10 -13.08
CA SER A 195 -8.81 12.12 -12.42
C SER A 195 -8.86 12.25 -10.91
N ILE A 196 -8.79 11.09 -10.23
CA ILE A 196 -8.56 10.98 -8.81
C ILE A 196 -7.46 9.94 -8.62
N HIS A 197 -6.38 10.31 -7.94
CA HIS A 197 -5.30 9.42 -7.55
C HIS A 197 -5.27 9.31 -6.02
N LEU A 198 -5.09 8.09 -5.53
CA LEU A 198 -5.18 7.77 -4.11
C LEU A 198 -3.79 7.62 -3.50
N HIS A 199 -3.52 8.37 -2.44
CA HIS A 199 -2.23 8.36 -1.76
C HIS A 199 -2.43 8.15 -0.25
N TYR A 200 -1.40 7.68 0.43
CA TYR A 200 -1.38 7.73 1.89
C TYR A 200 0.02 7.94 2.43
N LEU A 201 0.08 8.43 3.66
CA LEU A 201 1.27 8.47 4.51
C LEU A 201 0.88 7.98 5.90
N ALA A 202 1.59 6.97 6.39
CA ALA A 202 1.31 6.35 7.69
C ALA A 202 2.57 6.29 8.56
N VAL A 203 2.38 6.47 9.85
CA VAL A 203 3.33 6.00 10.86
C VAL A 203 3.05 4.53 11.08
N THR A 204 4.08 3.71 11.02
CA THR A 204 3.98 2.26 11.10
C THR A 204 4.82 1.73 12.25
N CYS A 205 4.32 0.75 12.95
CA CYS A 205 5.11 -0.04 13.88
C CYS A 205 4.91 -1.53 13.56
N GLY A 206 5.88 -2.35 13.94
CA GLY A 206 5.80 -3.75 13.59
C GLY A 206 6.80 -4.62 14.32
N TRP A 207 6.65 -5.90 14.06
CA TRP A 207 7.48 -6.94 14.62
C TRP A 207 8.18 -7.72 13.52
N HIS A 208 9.48 -7.89 13.74
CA HIS A 208 10.44 -8.53 12.83
C HIS A 208 10.96 -9.83 13.49
N PHE A 209 10.84 -10.98 12.87
CA PHE A 209 11.21 -12.27 13.49
C PHE A 209 11.59 -13.34 12.47
#